data_790b7b15b3c47a28760b2c38fcefe06a
#
_entry.id   790b7b15b3c47a28760b2c38fcefe06a
#
_cell.length_a   1.000
_cell.length_b   1.000
_cell.length_c   1.000
_cell.angle_alpha   90.00
_cell.angle_beta   90.00
_cell.angle_gamma   90.00
#
_symmetry.space_group_name_H-M   'P 1'
#
loop_
_entity.id
_entity.type
_entity.pdbx_description
1 polymer ?
#
loop_
_entity_poly.entity_id
_entity_poly.type
_entity_poly.pdbx_seq_one_letter_code
_entity_poly.pdbx_strand_id
1 'polypeptide(L)'
;TIRRPPRSPLGRSWAASDVYKGQFWFRLLTWIWFPIEVCLVFGAIWALTRTGGYSTLETLGIMFGIGVTTGTVGIVYAHELFHKSSRAERALGDLLMAMVLYGHFRTEHLLVHHPHVGTPRDTVTARYNESFLRFFPRVLRQGPGSAWRAEKAMLARRKRGPWHPSNPIFKYLALQLGFL
;
A
#
# COMPACT_ATOMS: atom_id res chain seq x y z
N THR A 1 23.42 3.72 -37.37
CA THR A 1 22.94 2.56 -36.59
C THR A 1 23.61 2.59 -35.22
N ILE A 2 22.85 3.10 -34.21
CA ILE A 2 23.31 3.11 -32.80
C ILE A 2 23.20 1.67 -32.30
N ARG A 3 24.32 0.99 -32.12
CA ARG A 3 24.38 -0.32 -31.46
C ARG A 3 24.03 -0.12 -29.99
N ARG A 4 22.95 -0.78 -29.53
CA ARG A 4 22.65 -0.86 -28.08
C ARG A 4 23.85 -1.51 -27.39
N PRO A 5 24.32 -0.95 -26.24
CA PRO A 5 25.39 -1.59 -25.47
C PRO A 5 24.93 -2.98 -25.01
N PRO A 6 25.87 -3.94 -24.88
CA PRO A 6 25.56 -5.28 -24.40
C PRO A 6 24.93 -5.18 -23.00
N ARG A 7 23.79 -5.87 -22.80
CA ARG A 7 23.12 -5.94 -21.51
C ARG A 7 24.11 -6.49 -20.48
N SER A 8 24.35 -5.72 -19.42
CA SER A 8 25.27 -6.10 -18.35
C SER A 8 24.86 -7.45 -17.71
N PRO A 9 25.81 -8.20 -17.11
CA PRO A 9 25.50 -9.42 -16.36
C PRO A 9 24.46 -9.21 -15.25
N LEU A 10 24.38 -7.99 -14.69
CA LEU A 10 23.36 -7.56 -13.73
C LEU A 10 21.93 -7.67 -14.30
N GLY A 11 21.72 -7.41 -15.60
CA GLY A 11 20.41 -7.58 -16.22
C GLY A 11 19.90 -9.02 -16.23
N ARG A 12 20.78 -10.01 -16.15
CA ARG A 12 20.40 -11.43 -16.02
C ARG A 12 20.03 -11.84 -14.60
N SER A 13 20.63 -11.22 -13.58
CA SER A 13 20.27 -11.48 -12.19
C SER A 13 18.87 -10.95 -11.85
N TRP A 14 18.49 -9.79 -12.40
CA TRP A 14 17.12 -9.25 -12.26
C TRP A 14 16.09 -10.13 -12.97
N ALA A 15 16.38 -10.61 -14.17
CA ALA A 15 15.51 -11.55 -14.88
C ALA A 15 15.34 -12.88 -14.13
N ALA A 16 16.40 -13.40 -13.49
CA ALA A 16 16.31 -14.58 -12.65
C ALA A 16 15.44 -14.34 -11.40
N SER A 17 15.55 -13.17 -10.75
CA SER A 17 14.68 -12.82 -9.61
C SER A 17 13.20 -12.72 -10.00
N ASP A 18 12.91 -12.28 -11.22
CA ASP A 18 11.53 -12.21 -11.73
C ASP A 18 10.95 -13.61 -12.04
N VAL A 19 11.77 -14.56 -12.43
CA VAL A 19 11.35 -15.98 -12.58
C VAL A 19 10.99 -16.57 -11.22
N TYR A 20 11.78 -16.31 -10.16
CA TYR A 20 11.45 -16.75 -8.80
C TYR A 20 10.17 -16.11 -8.27
N LYS A 21 9.94 -14.83 -8.53
CA LYS A 21 8.70 -14.13 -8.12
C LYS A 21 7.43 -14.72 -8.74
N GLY A 22 7.54 -15.43 -9.86
CA GLY A 22 6.43 -16.11 -10.52
C GLY A 22 6.10 -17.49 -9.94
N GLN A 23 6.95 -18.07 -9.08
CA GLN A 23 6.72 -19.42 -8.55
C GLN A 23 5.58 -19.40 -7.52
N PHE A 24 4.75 -20.43 -7.53
CA PHE A 24 3.57 -20.60 -6.69
C PHE A 24 3.85 -20.37 -5.20
N TRP A 25 4.94 -20.91 -4.66
CA TRP A 25 5.29 -20.81 -3.26
C TRP A 25 5.56 -19.38 -2.80
N PHE A 26 6.25 -18.57 -3.61
CA PHE A 26 6.47 -17.16 -3.31
C PHE A 26 5.19 -16.34 -3.36
N ARG A 27 4.29 -16.67 -4.30
CA ARG A 27 2.97 -16.04 -4.37
C ARG A 27 2.10 -16.46 -3.19
N LEU A 28 2.16 -17.72 -2.77
CA LEU A 28 1.43 -18.23 -1.61
C LEU A 28 1.80 -17.46 -0.34
N LEU A 29 3.08 -17.14 -0.11
CA LEU A 29 3.51 -16.34 1.02
C LEU A 29 2.84 -14.95 1.05
N THR A 30 2.69 -14.31 -0.12
CA THR A 30 1.99 -13.02 -0.19
C THR A 30 0.48 -13.16 -0.01
N TRP A 31 -0.13 -14.28 -0.43
CA TRP A 31 -1.57 -14.51 -0.28
C TRP A 31 -1.97 -14.89 1.15
N ILE A 32 -1.15 -15.70 1.82
CA ILE A 32 -1.46 -16.17 3.18
C ILE A 32 -1.47 -15.04 4.20
N TRP A 33 -0.77 -13.95 3.92
CA TRP A 33 -0.79 -12.79 4.79
C TRP A 33 -2.18 -12.16 4.91
N PHE A 34 -2.96 -12.17 3.83
CA PHE A 34 -4.32 -11.60 3.85
C PHE A 34 -5.22 -12.26 4.91
N PRO A 35 -5.43 -13.60 4.93
CA PRO A 35 -6.22 -14.22 6.00
C PRO A 35 -5.60 -14.04 7.39
N ILE A 36 -4.27 -14.01 7.51
CA ILE A 36 -3.61 -13.74 8.79
C ILE A 36 -3.98 -12.35 9.31
N GLU A 37 -3.88 -11.32 8.46
CA GLU A 37 -4.20 -9.95 8.86
C GLU A 37 -5.69 -9.79 9.18
N VAL A 38 -6.58 -10.43 8.42
CA VAL A 38 -8.02 -10.51 8.74
C VAL A 38 -8.23 -11.10 10.12
N CYS A 39 -7.63 -12.25 10.42
CA CYS A 39 -7.75 -12.89 11.73
C CYS A 39 -7.19 -12.02 12.87
N LEU A 40 -6.07 -11.34 12.64
CA LEU A 40 -5.47 -10.43 13.63
C LEU A 40 -6.37 -9.24 13.92
N VAL A 41 -6.85 -8.53 12.90
CA VAL A 41 -7.66 -7.32 13.06
C VAL A 41 -9.02 -7.68 13.66
N PHE A 42 -9.77 -8.61 13.04
CA PHE A 42 -11.10 -8.97 13.54
C PHE A 42 -11.05 -9.77 14.84
N GLY A 43 -10.03 -10.59 15.06
CA GLY A 43 -9.79 -11.29 16.32
C GLY A 43 -9.54 -10.32 17.47
N ALA A 44 -8.77 -9.24 17.22
CA ALA A 44 -8.59 -8.21 18.23
C ALA A 44 -9.84 -7.39 18.51
N ILE A 45 -10.57 -7.01 17.48
CA ILE A 45 -11.85 -6.32 17.64
C ILE A 45 -12.80 -7.20 18.47
N TRP A 46 -12.91 -8.49 18.14
CA TRP A 46 -13.73 -9.43 18.88
C TRP A 46 -13.27 -9.58 20.34
N ALA A 47 -11.98 -9.76 20.58
CA ALA A 47 -11.42 -9.88 21.93
C ALA A 47 -11.73 -8.63 22.75
N LEU A 48 -11.44 -7.44 22.24
CA LEU A 48 -11.65 -6.18 22.95
C LEU A 48 -13.12 -5.85 23.20
N THR A 49 -14.04 -6.29 22.32
CA THR A 49 -15.46 -5.93 22.41
C THR A 49 -16.33 -6.99 23.10
N ARG A 50 -15.93 -8.27 23.06
CA ARG A 50 -16.78 -9.38 23.50
C ARG A 50 -16.30 -10.09 24.76
N THR A 51 -14.98 -10.23 24.95
CA THR A 51 -14.48 -10.97 26.13
C THR A 51 -14.43 -10.10 27.38
N GLY A 52 -14.24 -8.79 27.24
CA GLY A 52 -14.16 -7.86 28.36
C GLY A 52 -12.94 -8.13 29.26
N GLY A 53 -12.80 -7.34 30.32
CA GLY A 53 -11.79 -7.60 31.36
C GLY A 53 -10.38 -7.07 31.09
N TYR A 54 -10.14 -6.49 29.90
CA TYR A 54 -8.88 -5.83 29.61
C TYR A 54 -8.80 -4.46 30.30
N SER A 55 -7.68 -4.21 30.96
CA SER A 55 -7.35 -2.88 31.44
C SER A 55 -7.08 -1.91 30.26
N THR A 56 -7.10 -0.63 30.52
CA THR A 56 -6.77 0.39 29.52
C THR A 56 -5.40 0.16 28.92
N LEU A 57 -4.40 -0.22 29.73
CA LEU A 57 -3.03 -0.46 29.27
C LEU A 57 -2.95 -1.69 28.33
N GLU A 58 -3.64 -2.76 28.66
CA GLU A 58 -3.73 -3.96 27.82
C GLU A 58 -4.43 -3.67 26.49
N THR A 59 -5.54 -2.93 26.53
CA THR A 59 -6.24 -2.45 25.33
C THR A 59 -5.32 -1.64 24.42
N LEU A 60 -4.61 -0.66 24.98
CA LEU A 60 -3.66 0.16 24.23
C LEU A 60 -2.50 -0.68 23.70
N GLY A 61 -2.01 -1.65 24.46
CA GLY A 61 -0.96 -2.59 24.05
C GLY A 61 -1.39 -3.45 22.87
N ILE A 62 -2.59 -4.02 22.90
CA ILE A 62 -3.17 -4.80 21.80
C ILE A 62 -3.34 -3.93 20.56
N MET A 63 -3.94 -2.74 20.68
CA MET A 63 -4.14 -1.83 19.56
C MET A 63 -2.81 -1.40 18.94
N PHE A 64 -1.82 -1.08 19.76
CA PHE A 64 -0.49 -0.71 19.30
C PHE A 64 0.20 -1.87 18.57
N GLY A 65 0.18 -3.08 19.14
CA GLY A 65 0.80 -4.28 18.55
C GLY A 65 0.21 -4.61 17.19
N ILE A 66 -1.13 -4.55 17.06
CA ILE A 66 -1.81 -4.76 15.79
C ILE A 66 -1.50 -3.63 14.81
N GLY A 67 -1.55 -2.39 15.24
CA GLY A 67 -1.21 -1.23 14.41
C GLY A 67 0.22 -1.31 13.86
N VAL A 68 1.19 -1.72 14.68
CA VAL A 68 2.58 -1.95 14.23
C VAL A 68 2.65 -3.11 13.24
N THR A 69 2.00 -4.24 13.52
CA THR A 69 2.06 -5.43 12.66
C THR A 69 1.43 -5.17 11.30
N THR A 70 0.23 -4.59 11.26
CA THR A 70 -0.47 -4.27 10.02
C THR A 70 0.20 -3.11 9.27
N GLY A 71 0.65 -2.09 9.98
CA GLY A 71 1.31 -0.90 9.42
C GLY A 71 2.74 -1.14 8.94
N THR A 72 3.42 -2.22 9.38
CA THR A 72 4.77 -2.58 8.90
C THR A 72 4.70 -3.78 7.97
N VAL A 73 4.31 -4.95 8.48
CA VAL A 73 4.29 -6.20 7.72
C VAL A 73 3.15 -6.19 6.68
N GLY A 74 1.94 -5.79 7.07
CA GLY A 74 0.78 -5.72 6.18
C GLY A 74 1.01 -4.81 4.98
N ILE A 75 1.57 -3.61 5.20
CA ILE A 75 1.91 -2.68 4.12
C ILE A 75 2.95 -3.28 3.15
N VAL A 76 3.97 -3.99 3.65
CA VAL A 76 4.99 -4.62 2.78
C VAL A 76 4.36 -5.69 1.88
N TYR A 77 3.47 -6.53 2.41
CA TYR A 77 2.76 -7.53 1.60
C TYR A 77 1.78 -6.88 0.61
N ALA A 78 1.04 -5.84 1.01
CA ALA A 78 0.19 -5.09 0.10
C ALA A 78 1.00 -4.43 -1.02
N HIS A 79 2.16 -3.85 -0.70
CA HIS A 79 3.09 -3.27 -1.67
C HIS A 79 3.54 -4.31 -2.71
N GLU A 80 3.95 -5.50 -2.28
CA GLU A 80 4.34 -6.58 -3.20
C GLU A 80 3.17 -7.02 -4.10
N LEU A 81 1.95 -7.08 -3.56
CA LEU A 81 0.73 -7.42 -4.32
C LEU A 81 0.38 -6.34 -5.37
N PHE A 82 0.66 -5.07 -5.12
CA PHE A 82 0.41 -4.00 -6.09
C PHE A 82 1.27 -4.12 -7.35
N HIS A 83 2.45 -4.72 -7.24
CA HIS A 83 3.37 -4.93 -8.37
C HIS A 83 3.05 -6.19 -9.19
N LYS A 84 2.08 -7.02 -8.76
CA LYS A 84 1.67 -8.21 -9.53
C LYS A 84 0.84 -7.84 -10.75
N SER A 85 0.95 -8.63 -11.81
CA SER A 85 0.16 -8.49 -13.04
C SER A 85 -1.30 -8.91 -12.83
N SER A 86 -1.56 -9.84 -11.92
CA SER A 86 -2.90 -10.38 -11.62
C SER A 86 -3.81 -9.32 -10.98
N ARG A 87 -5.04 -9.20 -11.50
CA ARG A 87 -6.05 -8.31 -10.92
C ARG A 87 -6.48 -8.75 -9.52
N ALA A 88 -6.56 -10.06 -9.29
CA ALA A 88 -6.94 -10.62 -8.00
C ALA A 88 -5.91 -10.29 -6.91
N GLU A 89 -4.61 -10.43 -7.23
CA GLU A 89 -3.54 -10.10 -6.29
C GLU A 89 -3.54 -8.60 -5.93
N ARG A 90 -3.72 -7.74 -6.93
CA ARG A 90 -3.86 -6.30 -6.67
C ARG A 90 -5.10 -5.96 -5.83
N ALA A 91 -6.19 -6.72 -6.00
CA ALA A 91 -7.38 -6.55 -5.17
C ALA A 91 -7.14 -6.97 -3.71
N LEU A 92 -6.39 -8.04 -3.47
CA LEU A 92 -5.95 -8.41 -2.11
C LEU A 92 -5.11 -7.30 -1.47
N GLY A 93 -4.19 -6.69 -2.21
CA GLY A 93 -3.44 -5.53 -1.73
C GLY A 93 -4.34 -4.34 -1.39
N ASP A 94 -5.36 -4.06 -2.22
CA ASP A 94 -6.34 -3.00 -1.95
C ASP A 94 -7.14 -3.29 -0.66
N LEU A 95 -7.47 -4.57 -0.39
CA LEU A 95 -8.17 -4.98 0.84
C LEU A 95 -7.28 -4.85 2.08
N LEU A 96 -6.01 -5.27 2.01
CA LEU A 96 -5.05 -5.06 3.09
C LEU A 96 -4.93 -3.57 3.45
N MET A 97 -4.81 -2.70 2.43
CA MET A 97 -4.75 -1.26 2.67
C MET A 97 -6.06 -0.65 3.17
N ALA A 98 -7.21 -1.25 2.86
CA ALA A 98 -8.49 -0.82 3.38
C ALA A 98 -8.59 -1.08 4.89
N MET A 99 -8.10 -2.22 5.39
CA MET A 99 -8.09 -2.56 6.82
C MET A 99 -7.27 -1.59 7.68
N VAL A 100 -6.23 -0.99 7.11
CA VAL A 100 -5.43 0.05 7.78
C VAL A 100 -5.83 1.48 7.41
N LEU A 101 -6.97 1.66 6.74
CA LEU A 101 -7.51 2.94 6.28
C LEU A 101 -6.55 3.77 5.40
N TYR A 102 -5.70 3.09 4.64
CA TYR A 102 -4.65 3.70 3.81
C TYR A 102 -4.77 3.33 2.33
N GLY A 103 -5.98 3.13 1.82
CA GLY A 103 -6.28 2.63 0.47
C GLY A 103 -5.70 3.47 -0.68
N HIS A 104 -5.55 4.80 -0.50
CA HIS A 104 -4.95 5.67 -1.51
C HIS A 104 -3.45 5.41 -1.76
N PHE A 105 -2.79 4.65 -0.88
CA PHE A 105 -1.36 4.33 -0.97
C PHE A 105 -0.98 3.71 -2.30
N ARG A 106 -1.81 2.84 -2.87
CA ARG A 106 -1.52 2.24 -4.17
C ARG A 106 -1.35 3.29 -5.28
N THR A 107 -2.24 4.26 -5.37
CA THR A 107 -2.13 5.34 -6.35
C THR A 107 -0.92 6.20 -6.06
N GLU A 108 -0.71 6.59 -4.81
CA GLU A 108 0.44 7.41 -4.42
C GLU A 108 1.75 6.70 -4.74
N HIS A 109 1.86 5.43 -4.40
CA HIS A 109 3.05 4.62 -4.63
C HIS A 109 3.38 4.47 -6.13
N LEU A 110 2.41 4.07 -6.94
CA LEU A 110 2.64 3.77 -8.36
C LEU A 110 2.69 5.01 -9.25
N LEU A 111 1.90 6.05 -8.97
CA LEU A 111 1.75 7.21 -9.83
C LEU A 111 2.48 8.46 -9.34
N VAL A 112 2.88 8.52 -8.07
CA VAL A 112 3.61 9.66 -7.51
C VAL A 112 5.01 9.26 -7.08
N HIS A 113 5.15 8.29 -6.18
CA HIS A 113 6.46 7.88 -5.64
C HIS A 113 7.38 7.33 -6.73
N HIS A 114 6.99 6.29 -7.46
CA HIS A 114 7.84 5.67 -8.48
C HIS A 114 8.39 6.65 -9.53
N PRO A 115 7.57 7.56 -10.11
CA PRO A 115 8.07 8.52 -11.08
C PRO A 115 8.88 9.68 -10.48
N HIS A 116 8.75 9.97 -9.18
CA HIS A 116 9.28 11.19 -8.58
C HIS A 116 10.14 10.96 -7.34
N VAL A 117 10.51 9.71 -7.03
CA VAL A 117 11.35 9.37 -5.87
C VAL A 117 12.61 10.25 -5.82
N GLY A 118 12.93 10.76 -4.63
CA GLY A 118 14.06 11.66 -4.42
C GLY A 118 13.85 13.11 -4.88
N THR A 119 12.64 13.47 -5.32
CA THR A 119 12.32 14.85 -5.72
C THR A 119 11.30 15.51 -4.80
N PRO A 120 11.17 16.85 -4.78
CA PRO A 120 10.13 17.55 -4.00
C PRO A 120 8.68 17.23 -4.40
N ARG A 121 8.47 16.57 -5.54
CA ARG A 121 7.14 16.16 -6.02
C ARG A 121 6.67 14.89 -5.33
N ASP A 122 7.58 14.09 -4.79
CA ASP A 122 7.27 12.89 -4.05
C ASP A 122 6.94 13.24 -2.60
N THR A 123 5.71 12.99 -2.20
CA THR A 123 5.23 13.26 -0.83
C THR A 123 5.87 12.37 0.22
N VAL A 124 6.32 11.17 -0.17
CA VAL A 124 6.95 10.18 0.73
C VAL A 124 8.48 10.23 0.73
N THR A 125 9.09 11.12 -0.05
CA THR A 125 10.52 11.41 0.08
C THR A 125 10.74 12.32 1.30
N ALA A 126 11.58 11.89 2.26
CA ALA A 126 11.99 12.71 3.38
C ALA A 126 12.79 13.94 2.89
N ARG A 127 12.56 15.08 3.49
CA ARG A 127 13.33 16.30 3.22
C ARG A 127 14.68 16.23 3.93
N TYR A 128 15.66 16.96 3.42
CA TYR A 128 16.95 17.07 4.09
C TYR A 128 16.79 17.47 5.55
N ASN A 129 17.40 16.72 6.46
CA ASN A 129 17.34 16.93 7.92
C ASN A 129 15.89 16.94 8.52
N GLU A 130 14.93 16.25 7.86
CA GLU A 130 13.57 16.13 8.37
C GLU A 130 13.49 14.98 9.38
N SER A 131 13.13 15.27 10.64
CA SER A 131 12.91 14.24 11.65
C SER A 131 11.66 13.40 11.33
N PHE A 132 11.62 12.15 11.79
CA PHE A 132 10.45 11.28 11.63
C PHE A 132 9.15 11.90 12.15
N LEU A 133 9.19 12.59 13.28
CA LEU A 133 8.04 13.25 13.86
C LEU A 133 7.46 14.39 13.01
N ARG A 134 8.26 14.97 12.11
CA ARG A 134 7.81 15.95 11.11
C ARG A 134 7.41 15.28 9.81
N PHE A 135 8.16 14.29 9.38
CA PHE A 135 7.92 13.53 8.17
C PHE A 135 6.57 12.81 8.21
N PHE A 136 6.33 12.00 9.23
CA PHE A 136 5.16 11.13 9.29
C PHE A 136 3.82 11.89 9.24
N PRO A 137 3.54 12.92 10.04
CA PRO A 137 2.31 13.70 9.92
C PRO A 137 2.19 14.44 8.57
N ARG A 138 3.32 14.83 7.98
CA ARG A 138 3.33 15.48 6.67
C ARG A 138 2.87 14.49 5.59
N VAL A 139 3.40 13.28 5.57
CA VAL A 139 3.02 12.23 4.63
C VAL A 139 1.54 11.88 4.76
N LEU A 140 1.05 11.65 6.00
CA LEU A 140 -0.35 11.34 6.24
C LEU A 140 -1.31 12.43 5.72
N ARG A 141 -0.95 13.70 5.86
CA ARG A 141 -1.79 14.82 5.38
C ARG A 141 -1.70 15.03 3.87
N GLN A 142 -0.53 14.85 3.28
CA GLN A 142 -0.30 15.16 1.87
C GLN A 142 -0.62 14.00 0.95
N GLY A 143 -0.50 12.76 1.41
CA GLY A 143 -0.72 11.54 0.64
C GLY A 143 -2.08 11.47 -0.07
N PRO A 144 -3.21 11.63 0.65
CA PRO A 144 -4.54 11.59 0.00
C PRO A 144 -4.69 12.64 -1.09
N GLY A 145 -4.21 13.87 -0.84
CA GLY A 145 -4.25 14.95 -1.81
C GLY A 145 -3.35 14.72 -3.02
N SER A 146 -2.19 14.08 -2.83
CA SER A 146 -1.28 13.74 -3.93
C SER A 146 -1.88 12.63 -4.80
N ALA A 147 -2.43 11.59 -4.19
CA ALA A 147 -3.14 10.52 -4.89
C ALA A 147 -4.32 11.06 -5.72
N TRP A 148 -5.14 11.95 -5.13
CA TRP A 148 -6.24 12.60 -5.84
C TRP A 148 -5.77 13.38 -7.07
N ARG A 149 -4.70 14.19 -6.93
CA ARG A 149 -4.14 14.95 -8.05
C ARG A 149 -3.61 14.05 -9.15
N ALA A 150 -2.96 12.94 -8.80
CA ALA A 150 -2.45 11.96 -9.75
C ALA A 150 -3.58 11.31 -10.56
N GLU A 151 -4.65 10.84 -9.90
CA GLU A 151 -5.80 10.24 -10.58
C GLU A 151 -6.55 11.26 -11.43
N LYS A 152 -6.73 12.51 -10.95
CA LYS A 152 -7.30 13.60 -11.74
C LYS A 152 -6.51 13.81 -13.04
N ALA A 153 -5.18 13.82 -12.97
CA ALA A 153 -4.33 13.98 -14.15
C ALA A 153 -4.45 12.79 -15.10
N MET A 154 -4.52 11.56 -14.58
CA MET A 154 -4.72 10.35 -15.38
C MET A 154 -6.08 10.32 -16.09
N LEU A 155 -7.15 10.72 -15.39
CA LEU A 155 -8.50 10.80 -15.96
C LEU A 155 -8.61 11.89 -17.03
N ALA A 156 -7.97 13.04 -16.81
CA ALA A 156 -7.95 14.14 -17.80
C ALA A 156 -7.29 13.68 -19.12
N ARG A 157 -6.21 12.88 -19.07
CA ARG A 157 -5.59 12.27 -20.26
C ARG A 157 -6.57 11.36 -21.03
N ARG A 158 -7.55 10.79 -20.34
CA ARG A 158 -8.63 9.96 -20.92
C ARG A 158 -9.89 10.77 -21.25
N LYS A 159 -9.83 12.09 -21.23
CA LYS A 159 -10.95 13.01 -21.43
C LYS A 159 -12.12 12.76 -20.45
N ARG A 160 -11.81 12.39 -19.20
CA ARG A 160 -12.77 12.11 -18.11
C ARG A 160 -12.60 13.11 -16.98
N GLY A 161 -13.70 13.51 -16.37
CA GLY A 161 -13.68 14.37 -15.18
C GLY A 161 -13.16 13.65 -13.93
N PRO A 162 -12.73 14.38 -12.88
CA PRO A 162 -12.19 13.79 -11.65
C PRO A 162 -13.21 12.97 -10.86
N TRP A 163 -14.50 13.27 -11.01
CA TRP A 163 -15.62 12.57 -10.36
C TRP A 163 -16.15 11.37 -11.15
N HIS A 164 -15.49 11.02 -12.24
CA HIS A 164 -15.90 9.86 -13.04
C HIS A 164 -15.80 8.56 -12.22
N PRO A 165 -16.79 7.63 -12.29
CA PRO A 165 -16.80 6.39 -11.51
C PRO A 165 -15.58 5.49 -11.68
N SER A 166 -14.83 5.65 -12.77
CA SER A 166 -13.57 4.93 -12.98
C SER A 166 -12.39 5.49 -12.19
N ASN A 167 -12.59 6.52 -11.34
CA ASN A 167 -11.55 7.00 -10.44
C ASN A 167 -11.32 5.95 -9.33
N PRO A 168 -10.13 5.37 -9.22
CA PRO A 168 -9.84 4.34 -8.21
C PRO A 168 -10.03 4.79 -6.77
N ILE A 169 -9.95 6.10 -6.50
CA ILE A 169 -10.16 6.65 -5.15
C ILE A 169 -11.54 6.27 -4.60
N PHE A 170 -12.59 6.26 -5.43
CA PHE A 170 -13.92 5.84 -4.97
C PHE A 170 -13.97 4.39 -4.56
N LYS A 171 -13.26 3.51 -5.27
CA LYS A 171 -13.11 2.10 -4.86
C LYS A 171 -12.42 1.99 -3.50
N TYR A 172 -11.33 2.75 -3.30
CA TYR A 172 -10.60 2.72 -2.02
C TYR A 172 -11.47 3.19 -0.87
N LEU A 173 -12.20 4.28 -1.06
CA LEU A 173 -13.14 4.80 -0.06
C LEU A 173 -14.26 3.79 0.23
N ALA A 174 -14.84 3.17 -0.78
CA ALA A 174 -15.89 2.17 -0.61
C ALA A 174 -15.38 0.95 0.19
N LEU A 175 -14.17 0.47 -0.09
CA LEU A 175 -13.56 -0.61 0.67
C LEU A 175 -13.30 -0.21 2.12
N GLN A 176 -12.78 0.99 2.38
CA GLN A 176 -12.53 1.48 3.73
C GLN A 176 -13.81 1.67 4.54
N LEU A 177 -14.87 2.22 3.92
CA LEU A 177 -16.19 2.35 4.55
C LEU A 177 -16.84 0.99 4.85
N GLY A 178 -16.52 -0.04 4.06
CA GLY A 178 -16.98 -1.40 4.32
C GLY A 178 -16.32 -2.06 5.54
N PHE A 179 -15.21 -1.50 6.04
CA PHE A 179 -14.51 -1.96 7.26
C PHE A 179 -14.90 -1.17 8.52
N LEU A 180 -15.56 -0.02 8.39
CA LEU A 180 -16.01 0.81 9.50
C LEU A 180 -17.44 0.45 9.94
#